data_ed9b2b10161bce4c5393a14fbd5b0493
#
_entry.id   ed9b2b10161bce4c5393a14fbd5b0493
#
_cell.length_a   1.000
_cell.length_b   1.000
_cell.length_c   1.000
_cell.angle_alpha   90.00
_cell.angle_beta   90.00
_cell.angle_gamma   90.00
#
_symmetry.space_group_name_H-M   'P 1'
#
loop_
_entity.id
_entity.type
_entity.pdbx_description
1 polymer ?
#
loop_
_entity_poly.entity_id
_entity_poly.type
_entity_poly.pdbx_seq_one_letter_code
_entity_poly.pdbx_strand_id
1 'polypeptide(L)'
;MKKVYILILNWNGWRDTIECLESIFRLDYPEFRVVVCDNDSKDGSIEYIRAWAEGHLNAYVPVSHPLRELSFPPVLKPLDVVEYERNKAEVGGDEDEAARLILIRTGANQGFAAGNNVGLRYVLAKGGFDYVWLV
;
A
#
# COMPACT_ATOMS: atom_id res chain seq x y z
N MET A 1 -14.95 -9.57 -13.60
CA MET A 1 -14.47 -8.22 -13.28
C MET A 1 -12.95 -8.20 -13.36
N LYS A 2 -12.39 -7.16 -13.92
CA LYS A 2 -10.94 -7.02 -14.08
C LYS A 2 -10.27 -6.81 -12.73
N LYS A 3 -9.09 -7.44 -12.56
CA LYS A 3 -8.30 -7.36 -11.33
C LYS A 3 -7.21 -6.32 -11.48
N VAL A 4 -7.10 -5.44 -10.48
CA VAL A 4 -6.18 -4.31 -10.52
C VAL A 4 -5.24 -4.36 -9.32
N TYR A 5 -3.95 -4.16 -9.55
CA TYR A 5 -2.99 -3.82 -8.50
C TYR A 5 -2.75 -2.32 -8.52
N ILE A 6 -2.81 -1.72 -7.35
CA ILE A 6 -2.52 -0.29 -7.16
C ILE A 6 -1.19 -0.19 -6.43
N LEU A 7 -0.20 0.46 -7.06
CA LEU A 7 1.14 0.61 -6.50
C LEU A 7 1.35 2.01 -5.98
N ILE A 8 1.82 2.11 -4.74
CA ILE A 8 2.16 3.37 -4.07
C ILE A 8 3.62 3.28 -3.63
N LEU A 9 4.40 4.33 -3.94
CA LEU A 9 5.74 4.45 -3.41
C LEU A 9 5.71 5.32 -2.15
N ASN A 10 6.35 4.86 -1.09
CA ASN A 10 6.49 5.61 0.16
C ASN A 10 7.96 5.81 0.49
N TRP A 11 8.33 7.03 0.83
CA TRP A 11 9.62 7.35 1.40
C TRP A 11 9.46 8.49 2.40
N ASN A 12 9.65 8.17 3.69
CA ASN A 12 9.52 9.13 4.79
C ASN A 12 8.21 9.95 4.73
N GLY A 13 7.12 9.29 4.32
CA GLY A 13 5.84 9.97 4.10
C GLY A 13 4.63 9.17 4.55
N TRP A 14 4.72 8.47 5.67
CA TRP A 14 3.65 7.59 6.13
C TRP A 14 2.32 8.30 6.34
N ARG A 15 2.33 9.59 6.75
CA ARG A 15 1.08 10.33 6.96
C ARG A 15 0.31 10.50 5.65
N ASP A 16 1.01 10.90 4.60
CA ASP A 16 0.42 11.07 3.27
C ASP A 16 -0.02 9.73 2.69
N THR A 17 0.77 8.70 2.90
CA THR A 17 0.44 7.36 2.43
C THR A 17 -0.81 6.81 3.12
N ILE A 18 -0.95 6.98 4.42
CA ILE A 18 -2.14 6.57 5.17
C ILE A 18 -3.38 7.31 4.66
N GLU A 19 -3.29 8.61 4.44
CA GLU A 19 -4.38 9.40 3.89
C GLU A 19 -4.79 8.92 2.50
N CYS A 20 -3.80 8.63 1.65
CA CYS A 20 -4.02 8.05 0.34
C CYS A 20 -4.73 6.69 0.42
N LEU A 21 -4.29 5.82 1.33
CA LEU A 21 -4.90 4.50 1.54
C LEU A 21 -6.34 4.60 2.00
N GLU A 22 -6.67 5.56 2.88
CA GLU A 22 -8.06 5.80 3.27
C GLU A 22 -8.93 6.13 2.06
N SER A 23 -8.42 6.90 1.11
CA SER A 23 -9.16 7.23 -0.11
C SER A 23 -9.28 6.02 -1.04
N ILE A 24 -8.21 5.26 -1.20
CA ILE A 24 -8.18 4.10 -2.11
C ILE A 24 -9.15 3.01 -1.64
N PHE A 25 -9.14 2.69 -0.35
CA PHE A 25 -10.01 1.64 0.18
C PHE A 25 -11.49 2.04 0.24
N ARG A 26 -11.83 3.28 -0.12
CA ARG A 26 -13.21 3.75 -0.33
C ARG A 26 -13.70 3.57 -1.76
N LEU A 27 -12.83 3.18 -2.69
CA LEU A 27 -13.22 3.02 -4.09
C LEU A 27 -14.34 1.99 -4.21
N ASP A 28 -15.35 2.35 -4.97
CA ASP A 28 -16.46 1.46 -5.29
C ASP A 28 -16.06 0.50 -6.42
N TYR A 29 -15.01 -0.25 -6.15
CA TYR A 29 -14.50 -1.27 -7.05
C TYR A 29 -13.86 -2.37 -6.20
N PRO A 30 -14.42 -3.61 -6.17
CA PRO A 30 -13.98 -4.61 -5.21
C PRO A 30 -12.73 -5.38 -5.58
N GLU A 31 -12.37 -5.45 -6.86
CA GLU A 31 -11.31 -6.34 -7.35
C GLU A 31 -9.97 -5.62 -7.47
N PHE A 32 -9.46 -5.09 -6.34
CA PHE A 32 -8.12 -4.50 -6.32
C PHE A 32 -7.35 -4.93 -5.08
N ARG A 33 -6.03 -4.88 -5.22
CA ARG A 33 -5.07 -5.05 -4.12
C ARG A 33 -4.07 -3.91 -4.18
N VAL A 34 -3.58 -3.49 -3.02
CA VAL A 34 -2.67 -2.35 -2.92
C VAL A 34 -1.29 -2.82 -2.49
N VAL A 35 -0.27 -2.36 -3.20
CA VAL A 35 1.14 -2.62 -2.88
C VAL A 35 1.79 -1.29 -2.52
N VAL A 36 2.31 -1.18 -1.30
CA VAL A 36 3.11 -0.04 -0.88
C VAL A 36 4.57 -0.46 -0.89
N CYS A 37 5.36 0.21 -1.73
CA CYS A 37 6.80 -0.01 -1.80
C CYS A 37 7.49 1.05 -0.95
N ASP A 38 8.13 0.63 0.12
CA ASP A 38 8.85 1.52 1.02
C ASP A 38 10.33 1.58 0.67
N ASN A 39 10.80 2.75 0.26
CA ASN A 39 12.16 2.99 -0.20
C ASN A 39 13.14 3.26 0.95
N ASP A 40 13.19 2.34 1.92
CA ASP A 40 14.11 2.42 3.06
C ASP A 40 13.89 3.69 3.91
N SER A 41 12.64 3.92 4.29
CA SER A 41 12.26 5.04 5.15
C SER A 41 12.92 4.94 6.52
N LYS A 42 13.24 6.10 7.10
CA LYS A 42 13.87 6.21 8.42
C LYS A 42 12.92 6.80 9.47
N ASP A 43 11.67 7.05 9.11
CA ASP A 43 10.66 7.68 9.97
C ASP A 43 9.68 6.68 10.61
N GLY A 44 9.92 5.37 10.47
CA GLY A 44 9.01 4.35 10.96
C GLY A 44 7.79 4.12 10.07
N SER A 45 7.86 4.51 8.79
CA SER A 45 6.72 4.45 7.86
C SER A 45 6.03 3.09 7.83
N ILE A 46 6.76 2.00 7.67
CA ILE A 46 6.15 0.66 7.56
C ILE A 46 5.40 0.31 8.84
N GLU A 47 5.98 0.58 10.00
CA GLU A 47 5.37 0.30 11.29
C GLU A 47 4.07 1.10 11.48
N TYR A 48 4.08 2.39 11.09
CA TYR A 48 2.88 3.23 11.18
C TYR A 48 1.80 2.81 10.18
N ILE A 49 2.18 2.47 8.96
CA ILE A 49 1.21 2.02 7.94
C ILE A 49 0.58 0.70 8.38
N ARG A 50 1.37 -0.23 8.91
CA ARG A 50 0.84 -1.48 9.46
C ARG A 50 -0.11 -1.22 10.63
N ALA A 51 0.25 -0.33 11.56
CA ALA A 51 -0.60 0.02 12.68
C ALA A 51 -1.95 0.59 12.21
N TRP A 52 -1.92 1.42 11.17
CA TRP A 52 -3.14 1.93 10.54
C TRP A 52 -3.99 0.78 9.98
N ALA A 53 -3.39 -0.13 9.22
CA ALA A 53 -4.12 -1.27 8.64
C ALA A 53 -4.74 -2.17 9.70
N GLU A 54 -4.08 -2.32 10.84
CA GLU A 54 -4.57 -3.12 11.98
C GLU A 54 -5.62 -2.41 12.84
N GLY A 55 -5.86 -1.12 12.59
CA GLY A 55 -6.88 -0.35 13.32
C GLY A 55 -6.37 0.38 14.55
N HIS A 56 -5.04 0.47 14.73
CA HIS A 56 -4.43 1.09 15.91
C HIS A 56 -4.02 2.56 15.70
N LEU A 57 -4.16 3.07 14.49
CA LEU A 57 -3.78 4.43 14.13
C LEU A 57 -4.73 4.94 13.06
N ASN A 58 -5.24 6.16 13.23
CA ASN A 58 -6.12 6.79 12.24
C ASN A 58 -5.37 7.86 11.45
N ALA A 59 -5.79 8.05 10.19
CA ALA A 59 -5.33 9.20 9.42
C ALA A 59 -5.83 10.49 10.09
N TYR A 60 -4.93 11.47 10.20
CA TYR A 60 -5.30 12.77 10.76
C TYR A 60 -5.91 13.65 9.67
N VAL A 61 -7.16 14.04 9.86
CA VAL A 61 -7.83 14.96 8.95
C VAL A 61 -8.50 16.05 9.76
N PRO A 62 -8.08 17.33 9.61
CA PRO A 62 -8.72 18.44 10.32
C PRO A 62 -10.21 18.52 9.99
N VAL A 63 -11.02 18.85 10.99
CA VAL A 63 -12.48 18.97 10.81
C VAL A 63 -12.85 19.98 9.72
N SER A 64 -12.04 21.04 9.59
CA SER A 64 -12.25 22.11 8.60
C SER A 64 -11.69 21.80 7.21
N HIS A 65 -11.03 20.66 7.02
CA HIS A 65 -10.41 20.35 5.73
C HIS A 65 -11.50 20.11 4.67
N PRO A 66 -11.44 20.81 3.50
CA PRO A 66 -12.50 20.75 2.49
C PRO A 66 -12.65 19.37 1.85
N LEU A 67 -11.61 18.53 1.87
CA LEU A 67 -11.63 17.18 1.30
C LEU A 67 -11.69 16.09 2.37
N ARG A 68 -12.10 16.45 3.59
CA ARG A 68 -12.12 15.52 4.73
C ARG A 68 -12.90 14.24 4.44
N GLU A 69 -13.98 14.32 3.72
CA GLU A 69 -14.83 13.17 3.39
C GLU A 69 -14.15 12.13 2.51
N LEU A 70 -13.01 12.46 1.88
CA LEU A 70 -12.23 11.51 1.09
C LEU A 70 -11.42 10.54 1.95
N SER A 71 -11.21 10.88 3.23
CA SER A 71 -10.43 10.05 4.16
C SER A 71 -11.06 9.91 5.54
N PHE A 72 -12.30 10.41 5.71
CA PHE A 72 -13.03 10.31 6.98
C PHE A 72 -14.52 10.08 6.70
N PRO A 73 -15.22 9.25 7.46
CA PRO A 73 -14.73 8.42 8.57
C PRO A 73 -13.77 7.32 8.11
N PRO A 74 -12.99 6.73 9.03
CA PRO A 74 -12.05 5.68 8.66
C PRO A 74 -12.73 4.48 8.01
N VAL A 75 -12.08 3.86 7.02
CA VAL A 75 -12.56 2.58 6.48
C VAL A 75 -12.50 1.50 7.57
N LEU A 76 -13.27 0.43 7.39
CA LEU A 76 -13.30 -0.65 8.37
C LEU A 76 -11.93 -1.30 8.51
N LYS A 77 -11.52 -1.56 9.75
CA LYS A 77 -10.29 -2.25 10.11
C LYS A 77 -10.63 -3.47 10.98
N PRO A 78 -9.73 -4.46 11.10
CA PRO A 78 -8.43 -4.49 10.44
C PRO A 78 -8.54 -4.84 8.96
N LEU A 79 -7.56 -4.38 8.17
CA LEU A 79 -7.36 -4.85 6.81
C LEU A 79 -6.35 -6.00 6.84
N ASP A 80 -6.54 -6.97 5.96
CA ASP A 80 -5.53 -8.01 5.77
C ASP A 80 -4.26 -7.36 5.18
N VAL A 81 -3.17 -7.48 5.91
CA VAL A 81 -1.88 -6.88 5.54
C VAL A 81 -0.78 -7.93 5.63
N VAL A 82 0.13 -7.90 4.67
CA VAL A 82 1.34 -8.73 4.66
C VAL A 82 2.54 -7.85 4.38
N GLU A 83 3.68 -8.22 4.92
CA GLU A 83 4.93 -7.49 4.71
C GLU A 83 5.98 -8.44 4.15
N TYR A 84 6.71 -7.97 3.12
CA TYR A 84 7.81 -8.73 2.53
C TYR A 84 9.06 -7.87 2.44
N GLU A 85 10.21 -8.51 2.63
CA GLU A 85 11.48 -7.97 2.18
C GLU A 85 11.55 -8.08 0.66
N ARG A 86 12.43 -7.29 0.04
CA ARG A 86 12.55 -7.21 -1.42
C ARG A 86 12.69 -8.56 -2.11
N ASN A 87 13.61 -9.41 -1.62
CA ASN A 87 13.90 -10.68 -2.28
C ASN A 87 12.67 -11.59 -2.32
N LYS A 88 11.92 -11.64 -1.23
CA LYS A 88 10.69 -12.45 -1.16
C LYS A 88 9.61 -11.87 -2.06
N ALA A 89 9.47 -10.55 -2.07
CA ALA A 89 8.50 -9.86 -2.92
C ALA A 89 8.77 -10.12 -4.40
N GLU A 90 10.01 -10.05 -4.83
CA GLU A 90 10.36 -10.18 -6.25
C GLU A 90 10.10 -11.57 -6.82
N VAL A 91 9.90 -12.57 -5.98
CA VAL A 91 9.46 -13.91 -6.40
C VAL A 91 7.97 -14.16 -6.14
N GLY A 92 7.22 -13.12 -5.80
CA GLY A 92 5.75 -13.18 -5.64
C GLY A 92 5.25 -13.39 -4.23
N GLY A 93 6.11 -13.29 -3.22
CA GLY A 93 5.72 -13.49 -1.83
C GLY A 93 5.34 -14.93 -1.54
N ASP A 94 4.42 -15.13 -0.59
CA ASP A 94 3.89 -16.45 -0.26
C ASP A 94 2.83 -16.87 -1.28
N GLU A 95 2.84 -18.14 -1.66
CA GLU A 95 2.01 -18.65 -2.74
C GLU A 95 0.51 -18.43 -2.48
N ASP A 96 0.06 -18.73 -1.27
CA ASP A 96 -1.36 -18.67 -0.90
C ASP A 96 -1.78 -17.33 -0.30
N GLU A 97 -0.90 -16.31 -0.32
CA GLU A 97 -1.19 -15.03 0.26
C GLU A 97 -2.23 -14.27 -0.59
N ALA A 98 -3.25 -13.72 0.06
CA ALA A 98 -4.33 -12.99 -0.59
C ALA A 98 -4.68 -11.68 0.13
N ALA A 99 -3.73 -11.09 0.87
CA ALA A 99 -3.96 -9.85 1.59
C ALA A 99 -4.34 -8.70 0.66
N ARG A 100 -5.20 -7.80 1.16
CA ARG A 100 -5.61 -6.61 0.41
C ARG A 100 -4.52 -5.54 0.35
N LEU A 101 -3.62 -5.54 1.34
CA LEU A 101 -2.51 -4.59 1.44
C LEU A 101 -1.20 -5.35 1.57
N ILE A 102 -0.29 -5.08 0.65
CA ILE A 102 1.04 -5.67 0.64
C ILE A 102 2.06 -4.56 0.89
N LEU A 103 2.88 -4.71 1.93
CA LEU A 103 3.95 -3.78 2.25
C LEU A 103 5.28 -4.41 1.84
N ILE A 104 6.05 -3.73 1.02
CA ILE A 104 7.34 -4.23 0.54
C ILE A 104 8.45 -3.27 0.96
N ARG A 105 9.47 -3.80 1.64
CA ARG A 105 10.69 -3.05 1.92
C ARG A 105 11.64 -3.23 0.75
N THR A 106 11.90 -2.15 0.01
CA THR A 106 12.81 -2.23 -1.15
C THR A 106 14.28 -2.34 -0.75
N GLY A 107 14.60 -1.95 0.48
CA GLY A 107 15.95 -2.09 1.04
C GLY A 107 16.88 -0.92 0.74
N ALA A 108 16.52 -0.02 -0.16
CA ALA A 108 17.31 1.16 -0.49
C ALA A 108 16.46 2.18 -1.23
N ASN A 109 16.78 3.46 -1.11
CA ASN A 109 16.15 4.50 -1.92
C ASN A 109 16.97 4.73 -3.18
N GLN A 110 16.60 4.06 -4.26
CA GLN A 110 17.20 4.21 -5.57
C GLN A 110 16.31 4.99 -6.54
N GLY A 111 15.37 5.76 -6.00
CA GLY A 111 14.47 6.62 -6.75
C GLY A 111 13.09 6.04 -6.98
N PHE A 112 12.23 6.84 -7.59
CA PHE A 112 10.82 6.51 -7.83
C PHE A 112 10.66 5.29 -8.73
N ALA A 113 11.34 5.26 -9.87
CA ALA A 113 11.23 4.17 -10.83
C ALA A 113 11.74 2.85 -10.25
N ALA A 114 12.88 2.87 -9.57
CA ALA A 114 13.47 1.67 -8.99
C ALA A 114 12.58 1.08 -7.91
N GLY A 115 11.99 1.92 -7.04
CA GLY A 115 11.08 1.48 -6.00
C GLY A 115 9.81 0.86 -6.57
N ASN A 116 9.21 1.51 -7.55
CA ASN A 116 8.03 0.97 -8.23
C ASN A 116 8.33 -0.34 -8.97
N ASN A 117 9.54 -0.48 -9.53
CA ASN A 117 9.93 -1.71 -10.22
C ASN A 117 9.94 -2.93 -9.28
N VAL A 118 10.29 -2.74 -8.01
CA VAL A 118 10.20 -3.84 -7.03
C VAL A 118 8.75 -4.30 -6.90
N GLY A 119 7.82 -3.37 -6.77
CA GLY A 119 6.38 -3.68 -6.73
C GLY A 119 5.90 -4.33 -8.02
N LEU A 120 6.35 -3.86 -9.18
CA LEU A 120 6.00 -4.46 -10.46
C LEU A 120 6.51 -5.89 -10.57
N ARG A 121 7.72 -6.18 -10.09
CA ARG A 121 8.25 -7.55 -10.07
C ARG A 121 7.39 -8.46 -9.18
N TYR A 122 6.95 -7.96 -8.02
CA TYR A 122 6.03 -8.71 -7.16
C TYR A 122 4.75 -9.05 -7.92
N VAL A 123 4.13 -8.07 -8.54
CA VAL A 123 2.86 -8.22 -9.25
C VAL A 123 3.01 -9.22 -10.42
N LEU A 124 4.08 -9.09 -11.20
CA LEU A 124 4.34 -9.99 -12.33
C LEU A 124 4.59 -11.43 -11.86
N ALA A 125 5.34 -11.61 -10.78
CA ALA A 125 5.62 -12.93 -10.23
C ALA A 125 4.37 -13.57 -9.64
N LYS A 126 3.52 -12.78 -8.95
CA LYS A 126 2.26 -13.25 -8.36
C LYS A 126 1.25 -13.61 -9.44
N GLY A 127 1.18 -12.81 -10.49
CA GLY A 127 0.23 -13.02 -11.59
C GLY A 127 -1.22 -12.79 -11.19
N GLY A 128 -2.14 -13.20 -12.06
CA GLY A 128 -3.58 -13.16 -11.77
C GLY A 128 -4.18 -11.76 -11.77
N PHE A 129 -3.63 -10.83 -12.54
CA PHE A 129 -4.13 -9.46 -12.64
C PHE A 129 -4.34 -9.05 -14.11
N ASP A 130 -5.11 -7.99 -14.31
CA ASP A 130 -5.37 -7.42 -15.64
C ASP A 130 -4.67 -6.06 -15.82
N TYR A 131 -4.64 -5.25 -14.77
CA TYR A 131 -4.08 -3.90 -14.84
C TYR A 131 -3.25 -3.57 -13.61
N VAL A 132 -2.28 -2.67 -13.80
CA VAL A 132 -1.51 -2.05 -12.73
C VAL A 132 -1.72 -0.53 -12.82
N TRP A 133 -2.05 0.08 -11.70
CA TRP A 133 -2.23 1.53 -11.59
C TRP A 133 -1.16 2.08 -10.66
N LEU A 134 -0.31 2.97 -11.17
CA LEU A 134 0.70 3.67 -10.38
C LEU A 134 0.11 4.98 -9.85
N VAL A 135 0.14 5.14 -8.54
CA VAL A 135 -0.43 6.32 -7.87
C VAL A 135 0.67 7.25 -7.36
#